data_5a4db386cadcdb07c1aa1361c6569372
#
_entry.id   5a4db386cadcdb07c1aa1361c6569372
#
_cell.length_a   1.000
_cell.length_b   1.000
_cell.length_c   1.000
_cell.angle_alpha   90.00
_cell.angle_beta   90.00
_cell.angle_gamma   90.00
#
_symmetry.space_group_name_H-M   'P 1'
#
loop_
_entity.id
_entity.type
_entity.pdbx_description
1 polymer ?
#
loop_
_entity_poly.entity_id
_entity_poly.type
_entity_poly.pdbx_seq_one_letter_code
_entity_poly.pdbx_strand_id
1 'polypeptide(L)'
;MKKVFAFFVAALFAANLFAGEYPDVSIKELKKAIDGKKVVLLDVNGSNRFAKGHIPGAHDFSKVGKDLAKVLPKDKDTLVVAYCGGPRCSAYKRAAGAAAKLGYTNVKHLSAGISGWLKAGEKAEKAAKKKG
;
A
#
# COMPACT_ATOMS: atom_id res chain seq x y z
N MET A 1 -0.59 -19.02 -32.46
CA MET A 1 0.53 -18.22 -32.87
C MET A 1 0.73 -16.95 -32.06
N LYS A 2 -0.34 -16.24 -31.79
CA LYS A 2 -0.27 -14.98 -31.07
C LYS A 2 -0.26 -15.10 -29.55
N LYS A 3 -0.37 -16.29 -29.06
CA LYS A 3 -0.54 -16.60 -27.65
C LYS A 3 0.77 -16.59 -26.86
N VAL A 4 1.89 -16.53 -27.56
CA VAL A 4 3.20 -16.68 -26.95
C VAL A 4 3.63 -15.43 -26.17
N PHE A 5 3.05 -14.30 -26.48
CA PHE A 5 3.48 -13.04 -25.88
C PHE A 5 3.10 -12.87 -24.40
N ALA A 6 2.11 -13.60 -23.94
CA ALA A 6 1.63 -13.45 -22.58
C ALA A 6 2.62 -13.97 -21.53
N PHE A 7 3.50 -14.88 -21.92
CA PHE A 7 4.41 -15.50 -20.96
C PHE A 7 5.56 -14.62 -20.51
N PHE A 8 6.02 -13.72 -21.35
CA PHE A 8 7.15 -12.88 -21.00
C PHE A 8 6.84 -11.83 -19.93
N VAL A 9 5.60 -11.38 -19.91
CA VAL A 9 5.19 -10.39 -18.93
C VAL A 9 5.14 -10.98 -17.53
N ALA A 10 4.65 -12.21 -17.42
CA ALA A 10 4.55 -12.87 -16.13
C ALA A 10 5.92 -13.13 -15.50
N ALA A 11 6.92 -13.48 -16.31
CA ALA A 11 8.26 -13.76 -15.81
C ALA A 11 8.95 -12.54 -15.24
N LEU A 12 8.68 -11.37 -15.80
CA LEU A 12 9.28 -10.13 -15.32
C LEU A 12 8.74 -9.71 -13.95
N PHE A 13 7.48 -9.99 -13.69
CA PHE A 13 6.89 -9.65 -12.40
C PHE A 13 7.41 -10.53 -11.27
N ALA A 14 7.67 -11.79 -11.56
CA ALA A 14 8.17 -12.71 -10.54
C ALA A 14 9.53 -12.29 -9.99
N ALA A 15 10.37 -11.70 -10.83
CA ALA A 15 11.70 -11.27 -10.41
C ALA A 15 11.66 -10.15 -9.39
N ASN A 16 10.67 -9.27 -9.47
CA ASN A 16 10.57 -8.13 -8.56
C ASN A 16 10.17 -8.52 -7.15
N LEU A 17 9.47 -9.62 -6.99
CA LEU A 17 9.00 -10.06 -5.68
C LEU A 17 10.12 -10.55 -4.78
N PHE A 18 11.21 -11.01 -5.34
CA PHE A 18 12.31 -11.58 -4.58
C PHE A 18 13.35 -10.55 -4.13
N ALA A 19 13.28 -9.36 -4.67
CA ALA A 19 14.25 -8.33 -4.34
C ALA A 19 14.07 -7.74 -2.94
N GLY A 20 12.92 -8.00 -2.29
CA GLY A 20 12.61 -7.40 -0.99
C GLY A 20 12.45 -5.89 -1.03
N GLU A 21 12.49 -5.35 -2.22
CA GLU A 21 12.29 -3.93 -2.47
C GLU A 21 11.04 -3.74 -3.31
N TYR A 22 10.32 -2.67 -3.02
CA TYR A 22 9.08 -2.37 -3.70
C TYR A 22 9.20 -1.04 -4.43
N PRO A 23 8.69 -0.95 -5.66
CA PRO A 23 8.74 0.32 -6.40
C PRO A 23 8.08 1.43 -5.60
N ASP A 24 8.67 2.61 -5.68
CA ASP A 24 8.11 3.79 -5.04
C ASP A 24 6.99 4.38 -5.89
N VAL A 25 5.97 4.89 -5.22
CA VAL A 25 4.89 5.61 -5.88
C VAL A 25 4.94 7.06 -5.46
N SER A 26 4.71 7.97 -6.40
CA SER A 26 4.66 9.39 -6.08
C SER A 26 3.32 9.74 -5.44
N ILE A 27 3.31 10.85 -4.72
CA ILE A 27 2.07 11.37 -4.12
C ILE A 27 1.03 11.63 -5.21
N LYS A 28 1.45 12.16 -6.33
CA LYS A 28 0.56 12.44 -7.46
C LYS A 28 -0.09 11.18 -8.01
N GLU A 29 0.72 10.14 -8.22
CA GLU A 29 0.22 8.85 -8.70
C GLU A 29 -0.74 8.22 -7.69
N LEU A 30 -0.37 8.29 -6.41
CA LEU A 30 -1.21 7.75 -5.35
C LEU A 30 -2.56 8.46 -5.28
N LYS A 31 -2.56 9.79 -5.39
CA LYS A 31 -3.81 10.55 -5.42
C LYS A 31 -4.73 10.11 -6.55
N LYS A 32 -4.18 9.92 -7.73
CA LYS A 32 -4.95 9.43 -8.86
C LYS A 32 -5.58 8.07 -8.58
N ALA A 33 -4.81 7.19 -7.97
CA ALA A 33 -5.29 5.85 -7.64
C ALA A 33 -6.39 5.90 -6.57
N ILE A 34 -6.24 6.78 -5.58
CA ILE A 34 -7.26 6.98 -4.54
C ILE A 34 -8.55 7.50 -5.17
N ASP A 35 -8.44 8.52 -6.00
CA ASP A 35 -9.61 9.12 -6.66
C ASP A 35 -10.34 8.12 -7.54
N GLY A 36 -9.59 7.24 -8.20
CA GLY A 36 -10.14 6.18 -9.04
C GLY A 36 -10.60 4.96 -8.27
N LYS A 37 -10.42 4.93 -6.96
CA LYS A 37 -10.74 3.79 -6.10
C LYS A 37 -10.05 2.50 -6.55
N LYS A 38 -8.81 2.63 -7.01
CA LYS A 38 -8.04 1.52 -7.57
C LYS A 38 -6.80 1.19 -6.76
N VAL A 39 -6.82 1.46 -5.46
CA VAL A 39 -5.69 1.17 -4.61
C VAL A 39 -6.15 0.72 -3.23
N VAL A 40 -5.38 -0.18 -2.64
CA VAL A 40 -5.51 -0.50 -1.22
C VAL A 40 -4.31 0.09 -0.50
N LEU A 41 -4.56 0.94 0.48
CA LEU A 41 -3.52 1.59 1.27
C LEU A 41 -3.36 0.91 2.61
N LEU A 42 -2.13 0.60 2.98
CA LEU A 42 -1.81 -0.03 4.24
C LEU A 42 -0.89 0.90 5.04
N ASP A 43 -1.41 1.46 6.12
CA ASP A 43 -0.69 2.34 7.04
C ASP A 43 -0.01 1.51 8.11
N VAL A 44 1.29 1.62 8.23
CA VAL A 44 2.10 0.82 9.16
C VAL A 44 2.66 1.68 10.31
N ASN A 45 2.02 2.79 10.61
CA ASN A 45 2.46 3.70 11.66
C ASN A 45 1.99 3.31 13.06
N GLY A 46 1.12 2.32 13.15
CA GLY A 46 0.50 1.93 14.41
C GLY A 46 -0.82 2.63 14.66
N SER A 47 -1.67 2.00 15.46
CA SER A 47 -3.05 2.45 15.63
C SER A 47 -3.18 3.85 16.23
N ASN A 48 -2.29 4.20 17.15
CA ASN A 48 -2.34 5.54 17.77
C ASN A 48 -2.09 6.65 16.74
N ARG A 49 -1.07 6.48 15.91
CA ARG A 49 -0.76 7.46 14.87
C ARG A 49 -1.81 7.46 13.78
N PHE A 50 -2.27 6.27 13.41
CA PHE A 50 -3.35 6.13 12.44
C PHE A 50 -4.58 6.95 12.85
N ALA A 51 -4.96 6.84 14.11
CA ALA A 51 -6.12 7.56 14.62
C ALA A 51 -5.95 9.08 14.53
N LYS A 52 -4.73 9.57 14.70
CA LYS A 52 -4.44 11.00 14.65
C LYS A 52 -4.42 11.56 13.24
N GLY A 53 -4.09 10.73 12.27
CA GLY A 53 -4.08 11.16 10.88
C GLY A 53 -3.46 10.11 9.98
N HIS A 54 -4.18 9.74 8.94
CA HIS A 54 -3.73 8.78 7.94
C HIS A 54 -4.19 9.24 6.56
N ILE A 55 -3.58 8.68 5.53
CA ILE A 55 -3.99 9.00 4.16
C ILE A 55 -5.41 8.50 3.94
N PRO A 56 -6.30 9.30 3.33
CA PRO A 56 -7.69 8.92 3.15
C PRO A 56 -7.87 7.54 2.53
N GLY A 57 -8.68 6.72 3.15
CA GLY A 57 -8.96 5.36 2.70
C GLY A 57 -7.97 4.31 3.17
N ALA A 58 -6.92 4.68 3.89
CA ALA A 58 -5.94 3.73 4.36
C ALA A 58 -6.51 2.82 5.46
N HIS A 59 -6.00 1.59 5.46
CA HIS A 59 -6.28 0.62 6.52
C HIS A 59 -5.16 0.63 7.54
N ASP A 60 -5.53 0.53 8.80
CA ASP A 60 -4.56 0.36 9.88
C ASP A 60 -4.02 -1.06 9.87
N PHE A 61 -2.78 -1.23 9.42
CA PHE A 61 -2.19 -2.55 9.31
C PHE A 61 -2.11 -3.28 10.67
N SER A 62 -2.00 -2.53 11.76
CA SER A 62 -2.00 -3.15 13.10
C SER A 62 -3.29 -3.91 13.37
N LYS A 63 -4.38 -3.47 12.79
CA LYS A 63 -5.69 -4.11 12.97
C LYS A 63 -5.98 -5.16 11.91
N VAL A 64 -5.65 -4.88 10.66
CA VAL A 64 -6.05 -5.75 9.56
C VAL A 64 -5.01 -6.78 9.17
N GLY A 65 -3.79 -6.67 9.67
CA GLY A 65 -2.69 -7.53 9.22
C GLY A 65 -2.96 -9.02 9.38
N LYS A 66 -3.65 -9.42 10.43
CA LYS A 66 -3.99 -10.84 10.67
C LYS A 66 -5.01 -11.38 9.68
N ASP A 67 -5.86 -10.51 9.17
CA ASP A 67 -6.93 -10.87 8.26
C ASP A 67 -6.78 -10.17 6.91
N LEU A 68 -5.55 -9.92 6.52
CA LEU A 68 -5.25 -9.12 5.33
C LEU A 68 -5.94 -9.68 4.08
N ALA A 69 -6.01 -10.99 3.96
CA ALA A 69 -6.67 -11.63 2.82
C ALA A 69 -8.15 -11.25 2.70
N LYS A 70 -8.78 -10.90 3.80
CA LYS A 70 -10.19 -10.46 3.80
C LYS A 70 -10.35 -9.01 3.38
N VAL A 71 -9.31 -8.21 3.57
CA VAL A 71 -9.32 -6.79 3.24
C VAL A 71 -8.94 -6.55 1.79
N LEU A 72 -7.99 -7.32 1.29
CA LEU A 72 -7.51 -7.16 -0.07
C LEU A 72 -8.51 -7.74 -1.08
N PRO A 73 -8.70 -7.07 -2.23
CA PRO A 73 -9.62 -7.56 -3.24
C PRO A 73 -9.10 -8.86 -3.88
N LYS A 74 -9.99 -9.56 -4.56
CA LYS A 74 -9.64 -10.84 -5.20
C LYS A 74 -8.67 -10.68 -6.36
N ASP A 75 -8.72 -9.54 -7.02
CA ASP A 75 -7.84 -9.25 -8.15
C ASP A 75 -6.42 -9.03 -7.65
N LYS A 76 -5.53 -9.95 -7.96
CA LYS A 76 -4.14 -9.92 -7.51
C LYS A 76 -3.30 -8.85 -8.18
N ASP A 77 -3.80 -8.23 -9.23
CA ASP A 77 -3.14 -7.11 -9.89
C ASP A 77 -3.50 -5.77 -9.29
N THR A 78 -4.40 -5.75 -8.32
CA THR A 78 -4.78 -4.52 -7.63
C THR A 78 -3.55 -3.86 -7.01
N LEU A 79 -3.44 -2.54 -7.19
CA LEU A 79 -2.36 -1.79 -6.58
C LEU A 79 -2.51 -1.79 -5.06
N VAL A 80 -1.47 -2.24 -4.39
CA VAL A 80 -1.38 -2.20 -2.93
C VAL A 80 -0.21 -1.29 -2.58
N VAL A 81 -0.47 -0.25 -1.80
CA VAL A 81 0.57 0.69 -1.37
C VAL A 81 0.70 0.65 0.13
N ALA A 82 1.91 0.35 0.60
CA ALA A 82 2.23 0.38 2.02
C ALA A 82 3.04 1.63 2.34
N TYR A 83 2.79 2.25 3.48
CA TYR A 83 3.56 3.42 3.90
C TYR A 83 3.68 3.50 5.41
N CYS A 84 4.69 4.23 5.85
CA CYS A 84 4.82 4.60 7.26
C CYS A 84 5.06 6.10 7.40
N GLY A 85 5.98 6.53 8.25
CA GLY A 85 6.14 7.94 8.58
C GLY A 85 6.84 8.77 7.51
N GLY A 86 7.89 8.24 6.92
CA GLY A 86 8.69 8.98 5.95
C GLY A 86 9.77 8.10 5.33
N PRO A 87 10.74 8.71 4.61
CA PRO A 87 11.69 7.96 3.80
C PRO A 87 12.59 6.99 4.55
N ARG A 88 12.83 7.25 5.83
CA ARG A 88 13.73 6.40 6.63
C ARG A 88 13.05 5.20 7.24
N CYS A 89 11.74 5.14 7.16
CA CYS A 89 11.01 4.07 7.80
C CYS A 89 11.00 2.82 6.93
N SER A 90 11.36 1.68 7.50
CA SER A 90 11.33 0.40 6.81
C SER A 90 10.16 -0.49 7.23
N ALA A 91 9.37 -0.05 8.20
CA ALA A 91 8.25 -0.84 8.71
C ALA A 91 7.21 -1.19 7.64
N TYR A 92 7.10 -0.39 6.59
CA TYR A 92 6.19 -0.68 5.48
C TYR A 92 6.42 -2.07 4.87
N LYS A 93 7.64 -2.59 4.99
CA LYS A 93 7.98 -3.90 4.42
C LYS A 93 7.16 -5.04 5.01
N ARG A 94 6.69 -4.88 6.24
CA ARG A 94 5.83 -5.89 6.84
C ARG A 94 4.51 -6.02 6.10
N ALA A 95 3.89 -4.88 5.81
CA ALA A 95 2.62 -4.87 5.09
C ALA A 95 2.81 -5.24 3.63
N ALA A 96 3.80 -4.65 2.98
CA ALA A 96 4.10 -4.96 1.58
C ALA A 96 4.42 -6.46 1.41
N GLY A 97 5.25 -7.00 2.30
CA GLY A 97 5.60 -8.41 2.27
C GLY A 97 4.41 -9.32 2.52
N ALA A 98 3.53 -8.93 3.44
CA ALA A 98 2.33 -9.70 3.70
C ALA A 98 1.42 -9.78 2.47
N ALA A 99 1.25 -8.66 1.77
CA ALA A 99 0.47 -8.63 0.54
C ALA A 99 1.13 -9.48 -0.56
N ALA A 100 2.45 -9.35 -0.71
CA ALA A 100 3.19 -10.12 -1.70
C ALA A 100 3.07 -11.63 -1.45
N LYS A 101 3.13 -12.06 -0.20
CA LYS A 101 2.98 -13.48 0.16
C LYS A 101 1.60 -14.02 -0.19
N LEU A 102 0.59 -13.15 -0.20
CA LEU A 102 -0.76 -13.54 -0.60
C LEU A 102 -0.95 -13.57 -2.12
N GLY A 103 0.11 -13.27 -2.87
CA GLY A 103 0.09 -13.35 -4.33
C GLY A 103 -0.16 -12.05 -5.06
N TYR A 104 -0.19 -10.92 -4.33
CA TYR A 104 -0.39 -9.63 -4.96
C TYR A 104 0.88 -9.20 -5.68
N THR A 105 0.73 -8.86 -6.97
CA THR A 105 1.86 -8.60 -7.86
C THR A 105 2.16 -7.12 -8.08
N ASN A 106 1.24 -6.26 -7.66
CA ASN A 106 1.39 -4.81 -7.87
C ASN A 106 1.48 -4.11 -6.52
N VAL A 107 2.53 -4.44 -5.76
CA VAL A 107 2.77 -3.90 -4.43
C VAL A 107 3.82 -2.80 -4.53
N LYS A 108 3.50 -1.62 -4.04
CA LYS A 108 4.38 -0.46 -4.07
C LYS A 108 4.51 0.17 -2.69
N HIS A 109 5.43 1.09 -2.59
CA HIS A 109 5.77 1.79 -1.36
C HIS A 109 5.63 3.29 -1.59
N LEU A 110 5.00 3.99 -0.67
CA LEU A 110 5.05 5.45 -0.65
C LEU A 110 6.16 5.87 0.30
N SER A 111 7.35 6.10 -0.24
CA SER A 111 8.52 6.46 0.57
C SER A 111 8.35 7.80 1.26
N ALA A 112 7.60 8.72 0.66
CA ALA A 112 7.29 10.00 1.29
C ALA A 112 6.56 9.82 2.63
N GLY A 113 5.76 8.77 2.77
CA GLY A 113 5.02 8.49 3.98
C GLY A 113 3.99 9.55 4.32
N ILE A 114 3.40 9.42 5.51
CA ILE A 114 2.42 10.42 5.96
C ILE A 114 3.06 11.81 6.08
N SER A 115 4.32 11.87 6.47
CA SER A 115 5.04 13.13 6.59
C SER A 115 5.12 13.88 5.26
N GLY A 116 5.54 13.19 4.20
CA GLY A 116 5.61 13.81 2.87
C GLY A 116 4.24 14.14 2.30
N TRP A 117 3.26 13.28 2.58
CA TRP A 117 1.88 13.53 2.18
C TRP A 117 1.38 14.88 2.72
N LEU A 118 1.59 15.10 4.02
CA LEU A 118 1.17 16.34 4.66
C LEU A 118 1.97 17.55 4.18
N LYS A 119 3.29 17.39 3.98
CA LYS A 119 4.12 18.47 3.45
C LYS A 119 3.71 18.90 2.05
N ALA A 120 3.16 17.98 1.29
CA ALA A 120 2.65 18.28 -0.05
C ALA A 120 1.31 19.02 -0.01
N GLY A 121 0.77 19.28 1.16
CA GLY A 121 -0.49 19.99 1.32
C GLY A 121 -1.71 19.09 1.24
N GLU A 122 -1.51 17.78 1.27
CA GLU A 122 -2.62 16.84 1.16
C GLU A 122 -3.29 16.62 2.51
N LYS A 123 -4.56 16.27 2.46
CA LYS A 123 -5.37 16.10 3.67
C LYS A 123 -5.25 14.70 4.23
N ALA A 124 -5.26 14.60 5.55
CA ALA A 124 -5.31 13.34 6.26
C ALA A 124 -6.71 13.16 6.88
N GLU A 125 -7.10 11.91 7.04
CA GLU A 125 -8.30 11.53 7.77
C GLU A 125 -7.94 11.15 9.20
N LYS A 126 -8.85 11.39 10.11
CA LYS A 126 -8.75 10.89 11.48
C LYS A 126 -9.67 9.70 11.64
N ALA A 127 -9.29 8.76 12.48
CA ALA A 127 -10.17 7.64 12.78
C ALA A 127 -11.42 8.16 13.49
N ALA A 128 -12.56 7.54 13.18
CA ALA A 128 -13.81 7.87 13.84
C ALA A 128 -13.67 7.62 15.35
N LYS A 129 -14.10 8.59 16.16
CA LYS A 129 -14.08 8.41 17.60
C LYS A 129 -15.13 7.37 17.97
N LYS A 130 -14.69 6.32 18.66
CA LYS A 130 -15.65 5.42 19.26
C LYS A 130 -16.34 6.15 20.39
N LYS A 131 -17.64 6.22 20.31
CA LYS A 131 -18.42 6.62 21.44
C LYS A 131 -18.26 5.55 22.51
N GLY A 132 -17.69 5.93 23.53
CA GLY A 132 -17.32 5.16 24.64
C GLY A 132 -18.10 4.23 25.25
#